data_623e09c04a12d1000218a1cafcdbe36e
#
_entry.id   623e09c04a12d1000218a1cafcdbe36e
#
_cell.length_a   1.000
_cell.length_b   1.000
_cell.length_c   1.000
_cell.angle_alpha   90.00
_cell.angle_beta   90.00
_cell.angle_gamma   90.00
#
_symmetry.space_group_name_H-M   'P 1'
#
loop_
_entity.id
_entity.type
_entity.pdbx_description
1 polymer ?
#
loop_
_entity_poly.entity_id
_entity_poly.type
_entity_poly.pdbx_seq_one_letter_code
_entity_poly.pdbx_strand_id
1 'polypeptide(L)'
;QVLWTLGFMVTFAIGGMTGVLLAIPGADFVLHNSLFVIAHFHNVIIGGAVFGYIAGFSFYFPKAFGFKLNEKWGKAAFWFWIVGFFIAFMPLYALGFMGMTRRLNASTNPEWVPYLYVALFGAILIACGIASQLIQLYVSIRDRNKPENACEFGDPWNAHTLEWSTSSPPPFYNFAVLPKVDGIDPFTEAKENGTAYQAPAKY
;
A
#
# COMPACT_ATOMS: atom_id res chain seq x y z
N GLN A 1 5.70 -5.72 1.45
CA GLN A 1 4.41 -5.39 2.08
C GLN A 1 4.58 -4.53 3.33
N VAL A 2 5.50 -4.83 4.24
CA VAL A 2 5.70 -4.12 5.53
C VAL A 2 5.86 -2.60 5.34
N LEU A 3 6.68 -2.16 4.39
CA LEU A 3 6.87 -0.73 4.10
C LEU A 3 5.54 -0.05 3.73
N TRP A 4 4.73 -0.69 2.89
CA TRP A 4 3.42 -0.15 2.49
C TRP A 4 2.44 -0.07 3.66
N THR A 5 2.45 -1.08 4.56
CA THR A 5 1.65 -1.05 5.79
C THR A 5 2.08 0.09 6.72
N LEU A 6 3.38 0.27 6.92
CA LEU A 6 3.88 1.39 7.73
C LEU A 6 3.56 2.74 7.08
N GLY A 7 3.74 2.86 5.77
CA GLY A 7 3.34 4.04 5.01
C GLY A 7 1.86 4.35 5.18
N PHE A 8 1.00 3.35 5.04
CA PHE A 8 -0.44 3.44 5.31
C PHE A 8 -0.72 3.98 6.71
N MET A 9 -0.13 3.38 7.74
CA MET A 9 -0.39 3.78 9.14
C MET A 9 -0.04 5.24 9.39
N VAL A 10 1.13 5.69 8.92
CA VAL A 10 1.61 7.06 9.13
C VAL A 10 0.74 8.07 8.37
N THR A 11 0.52 7.84 7.08
CA THR A 11 -0.23 8.79 6.23
C THR A 11 -1.71 8.86 6.60
N PHE A 12 -2.31 7.71 6.94
CA PHE A 12 -3.70 7.66 7.37
C PHE A 12 -3.90 8.31 8.75
N ALA A 13 -2.94 8.18 9.68
CA ALA A 13 -2.99 8.87 10.96
C ALA A 13 -2.98 10.41 10.77
N ILE A 14 -2.11 10.93 9.89
CA ILE A 14 -2.09 12.36 9.53
C ILE A 14 -3.45 12.77 8.92
N GLY A 15 -3.97 11.97 8.01
CA GLY A 15 -5.30 12.17 7.44
C GLY A 15 -6.40 12.23 8.50
N GLY A 16 -6.38 11.31 9.47
CA GLY A 16 -7.32 11.30 10.59
C GLY A 16 -7.24 12.57 11.45
N MET A 17 -6.03 12.99 11.82
CA MET A 17 -5.80 14.23 12.60
C MET A 17 -6.32 15.46 11.86
N THR A 18 -6.04 15.60 10.58
CA THR A 18 -6.53 16.70 9.76
C THR A 18 -8.05 16.65 9.54
N GLY A 19 -8.64 15.46 9.54
CA GLY A 19 -10.08 15.25 9.49
C GLY A 19 -10.77 15.72 10.79
N VAL A 20 -10.18 15.42 11.95
CA VAL A 20 -10.66 15.94 13.25
C VAL A 20 -10.64 17.46 13.25
N LEU A 21 -9.58 18.08 12.71
CA LEU A 21 -9.51 19.54 12.60
C LEU A 21 -10.66 20.08 11.73
N LEU A 22 -10.94 19.47 10.58
CA LEU A 22 -12.04 19.87 9.69
C LEU A 22 -13.43 19.62 10.32
N ALA A 23 -13.55 18.73 11.30
CA ALA A 23 -14.79 18.51 12.03
C ALA A 23 -15.13 19.62 13.03
N ILE A 24 -14.18 20.51 13.34
CA ILE A 24 -14.40 21.67 14.22
C ILE A 24 -15.03 22.79 13.38
N PRO A 25 -16.28 23.27 13.70
CA PRO A 25 -16.98 24.24 12.87
C PRO A 25 -16.20 25.52 12.59
N GLY A 26 -15.45 26.03 13.60
CA GLY A 26 -14.64 27.25 13.43
C GLY A 26 -13.46 27.04 12.48
N ALA A 27 -12.85 25.88 12.46
CA ALA A 27 -11.79 25.54 11.53
C ALA A 27 -12.34 25.28 10.13
N ASP A 28 -13.44 24.52 10.03
CA ASP A 28 -14.06 24.21 8.74
C ASP A 28 -14.56 25.48 8.03
N PHE A 29 -15.08 26.46 8.79
CA PHE A 29 -15.50 27.74 8.20
C PHE A 29 -14.40 28.44 7.38
N VAL A 30 -13.14 28.32 7.81
CA VAL A 30 -11.98 28.90 7.11
C VAL A 30 -11.42 27.97 6.05
N LEU A 31 -11.36 26.67 6.34
CA LEU A 31 -10.67 25.67 5.53
C LEU A 31 -11.57 25.01 4.48
N HIS A 32 -12.90 25.17 4.61
CA HIS A 32 -13.86 24.62 3.68
C HIS A 32 -13.60 25.09 2.25
N ASN A 33 -13.66 24.19 1.29
CA ASN A 33 -13.35 24.45 -0.12
C ASN A 33 -11.94 25.00 -0.43
N SER A 34 -11.00 24.92 0.53
CA SER A 34 -9.59 25.26 0.32
C SER A 34 -8.76 24.04 -0.16
N LEU A 35 -7.49 24.26 -0.50
CA LEU A 35 -6.54 23.19 -0.79
C LEU A 35 -6.22 22.33 0.43
N PHE A 36 -6.52 22.77 1.64
CA PHE A 36 -6.42 21.95 2.83
C PHE A 36 -7.31 20.69 2.74
N VAL A 37 -8.54 20.86 2.28
CA VAL A 37 -9.46 19.73 2.05
C VAL A 37 -8.88 18.74 1.03
N ILE A 38 -8.24 19.25 -0.02
CA ILE A 38 -7.58 18.41 -1.04
C ILE A 38 -6.46 17.58 -0.42
N ALA A 39 -5.59 18.20 0.37
CA ALA A 39 -4.52 17.51 1.07
C ALA A 39 -5.07 16.45 2.04
N HIS A 40 -6.11 16.81 2.82
CA HIS A 40 -6.75 15.90 3.76
C HIS A 40 -7.27 14.63 3.07
N PHE A 41 -8.13 14.75 2.09
CA PHE A 41 -8.74 13.56 1.51
C PHE A 41 -7.74 12.70 0.71
N HIS A 42 -6.66 13.28 0.17
CA HIS A 42 -5.59 12.48 -0.42
C HIS A 42 -4.79 11.71 0.64
N ASN A 43 -4.62 12.24 1.85
CA ASN A 43 -4.06 11.46 2.96
C ASN A 43 -4.94 10.27 3.34
N VAL A 44 -6.26 10.42 3.24
CA VAL A 44 -7.21 9.33 3.53
C VAL A 44 -7.28 8.33 2.37
N ILE A 45 -7.42 8.80 1.12
CA ILE A 45 -7.62 7.92 -0.04
C ILE A 45 -6.30 7.29 -0.47
N ILE A 46 -5.26 8.08 -0.73
CA ILE A 46 -3.98 7.54 -1.20
C ILE A 46 -3.23 6.93 -0.03
N GLY A 47 -3.03 7.69 1.03
CA GLY A 47 -2.33 7.24 2.22
C GLY A 47 -3.03 6.08 2.94
N GLY A 48 -4.36 6.10 2.99
CA GLY A 48 -5.19 5.03 3.53
C GLY A 48 -5.45 3.92 2.51
N ALA A 49 -6.44 4.13 1.63
CA ALA A 49 -6.95 3.05 0.79
C ALA A 49 -5.91 2.51 -0.21
N VAL A 50 -5.19 3.38 -0.93
CA VAL A 50 -4.24 2.92 -1.97
C VAL A 50 -3.04 2.21 -1.35
N PHE A 51 -2.41 2.77 -0.31
CA PHE A 51 -1.25 2.13 0.34
C PHE A 51 -1.66 0.82 1.02
N GLY A 52 -2.82 0.78 1.69
CA GLY A 52 -3.36 -0.44 2.27
C GLY A 52 -3.63 -1.52 1.22
N TYR A 53 -4.22 -1.12 0.08
CA TYR A 53 -4.46 -2.04 -1.05
C TYR A 53 -3.14 -2.60 -1.61
N ILE A 54 -2.11 -1.76 -1.83
CA ILE A 54 -0.82 -2.21 -2.34
C ILE A 54 -0.12 -3.13 -1.33
N ALA A 55 -0.26 -2.87 -0.03
CA ALA A 55 0.25 -3.75 1.02
C ALA A 55 -0.39 -5.14 0.93
N GLY A 56 -1.72 -5.21 0.89
CA GLY A 56 -2.49 -6.44 0.75
C GLY A 56 -2.20 -7.16 -0.56
N PHE A 57 -2.18 -6.42 -1.68
CA PHE A 57 -1.81 -6.97 -2.99
C PHE A 57 -0.42 -7.60 -2.96
N SER A 58 0.58 -6.93 -2.41
CA SER A 58 1.95 -7.44 -2.33
C SER A 58 2.06 -8.67 -1.42
N PHE A 59 1.26 -8.73 -0.36
CA PHE A 59 1.23 -9.86 0.57
C PHE A 59 0.58 -11.09 -0.06
N TYR A 60 -0.58 -10.94 -0.69
CA TYR A 60 -1.32 -12.06 -1.28
C TYR A 60 -0.91 -12.42 -2.71
N PHE A 61 -0.07 -11.60 -3.36
CA PHE A 61 0.37 -11.86 -4.73
C PHE A 61 0.98 -13.26 -4.92
N PRO A 62 1.92 -13.72 -4.06
CA PRO A 62 2.48 -15.07 -4.18
C PRO A 62 1.42 -16.15 -4.04
N LYS A 63 0.42 -15.92 -3.18
CA LYS A 63 -0.70 -16.87 -2.98
C LYS A 63 -1.58 -16.98 -4.20
N ALA A 64 -1.88 -15.86 -4.86
CA ALA A 64 -2.75 -15.81 -6.02
C ALA A 64 -2.08 -16.32 -7.31
N PHE A 65 -0.78 -16.09 -7.47
CA PHE A 65 -0.08 -16.33 -8.74
C PHE A 65 1.06 -17.35 -8.65
N GLY A 66 1.45 -17.80 -7.46
CA GLY A 66 2.48 -18.82 -7.26
C GLY A 66 3.92 -18.34 -7.43
N PHE A 67 4.18 -17.03 -7.51
CA PHE A 67 5.53 -16.46 -7.59
C PHE A 67 5.63 -15.11 -6.88
N LYS A 68 6.85 -14.75 -6.45
CA LYS A 68 7.14 -13.51 -5.70
C LYS A 68 7.25 -12.30 -6.61
N LEU A 69 6.81 -11.15 -6.09
CA LEU A 69 7.10 -9.84 -6.70
C LEU A 69 8.58 -9.45 -6.50
N ASN A 70 9.15 -8.79 -7.50
CA ASN A 70 10.51 -8.30 -7.44
C ASN A 70 10.67 -7.25 -6.34
N GLU A 71 11.52 -7.55 -5.36
CA GLU A 71 11.66 -6.73 -4.15
C GLU A 71 12.37 -5.40 -4.42
N LYS A 72 13.34 -5.37 -5.33
CA LYS A 72 14.12 -4.15 -5.64
C LYS A 72 13.21 -3.06 -6.21
N TRP A 73 12.42 -3.42 -7.22
CA TRP A 73 11.47 -2.50 -7.84
C TRP A 73 10.31 -2.15 -6.91
N GLY A 74 9.89 -3.08 -6.05
CA GLY A 74 8.89 -2.81 -5.02
C GLY A 74 9.35 -1.80 -3.97
N LYS A 75 10.60 -1.87 -3.53
CA LYS A 75 11.20 -0.86 -2.64
C LYS A 75 11.34 0.50 -3.33
N ALA A 76 11.80 0.51 -4.58
CA ALA A 76 11.90 1.75 -5.37
C ALA A 76 10.52 2.41 -5.52
N ALA A 77 9.49 1.63 -5.88
CA ALA A 77 8.13 2.11 -5.98
C ALA A 77 7.64 2.73 -4.66
N PHE A 78 7.84 2.04 -3.53
CA PHE A 78 7.45 2.57 -2.22
C PHE A 78 8.10 3.92 -1.91
N TRP A 79 9.42 4.04 -2.11
CA TRP A 79 10.11 5.28 -1.79
C TRP A 79 9.71 6.44 -2.70
N PHE A 80 9.52 6.19 -3.98
CA PHE A 80 8.98 7.21 -4.89
C PHE A 80 7.56 7.64 -4.50
N TRP A 81 6.71 6.70 -4.10
CA TRP A 81 5.36 7.01 -3.66
C TRP A 81 5.35 7.80 -2.36
N ILE A 82 6.03 7.34 -1.30
CA ILE A 82 5.93 7.97 0.02
C ILE A 82 6.58 9.36 0.04
N VAL A 83 7.77 9.49 -0.55
CA VAL A 83 8.46 10.78 -0.65
C VAL A 83 7.68 11.73 -1.56
N GLY A 84 7.27 11.25 -2.72
CA GLY A 84 6.45 12.02 -3.66
C GLY A 84 5.12 12.46 -3.05
N PHE A 85 4.49 11.60 -2.26
CA PHE A 85 3.24 11.89 -1.56
C PHE A 85 3.41 13.08 -0.58
N PHE A 86 4.42 13.04 0.29
CA PHE A 86 4.64 14.14 1.22
C PHE A 86 5.02 15.43 0.49
N ILE A 87 5.87 15.37 -0.52
CA ILE A 87 6.25 16.56 -1.30
C ILE A 87 5.06 17.11 -2.10
N ALA A 88 4.14 16.27 -2.57
CA ALA A 88 2.97 16.72 -3.32
C ALA A 88 1.90 17.34 -2.41
N PHE A 89 1.60 16.73 -1.26
CA PHE A 89 0.40 17.08 -0.50
C PHE A 89 0.67 17.95 0.73
N MET A 90 1.85 17.92 1.34
CA MET A 90 2.16 18.82 2.47
C MET A 90 2.11 20.29 2.09
N PRO A 91 2.62 20.75 0.92
CA PRO A 91 2.48 22.14 0.49
C PRO A 91 1.02 22.58 0.32
N LEU A 92 0.11 21.65 -0.02
CA LEU A 92 -1.30 21.97 -0.19
C LEU A 92 -1.99 22.29 1.14
N TYR A 93 -1.54 21.70 2.26
CA TYR A 93 -2.00 22.12 3.57
C TYR A 93 -1.62 23.57 3.86
N ALA A 94 -0.37 23.95 3.57
CA ALA A 94 0.10 25.33 3.74
C ALA A 94 -0.70 26.29 2.85
N LEU A 95 -0.89 25.96 1.58
CA LEU A 95 -1.71 26.75 0.65
C LEU A 95 -3.16 26.89 1.12
N GLY A 96 -3.72 25.83 1.73
CA GLY A 96 -5.05 25.89 2.32
C GLY A 96 -5.14 26.87 3.49
N PHE A 97 -4.14 26.90 4.38
CA PHE A 97 -4.04 27.91 5.46
C PHE A 97 -3.81 29.33 4.91
N MET A 98 -3.13 29.48 3.77
CA MET A 98 -2.94 30.77 3.09
C MET A 98 -4.20 31.20 2.33
N GLY A 99 -5.32 30.47 2.42
CA GLY A 99 -6.60 30.81 1.80
C GLY A 99 -6.74 30.44 0.32
N MET A 100 -5.83 29.64 -0.23
CA MET A 100 -5.97 29.19 -1.62
C MET A 100 -7.16 28.21 -1.73
N THR A 101 -8.15 28.61 -2.53
CA THR A 101 -9.34 27.80 -2.79
C THR A 101 -9.04 26.67 -3.78
N ARG A 102 -9.76 25.55 -3.67
CA ARG A 102 -9.72 24.49 -4.69
C ARG A 102 -10.39 24.93 -5.98
N ARG A 103 -10.10 24.23 -7.09
CA ARG A 103 -10.72 24.41 -8.42
C ARG A 103 -10.38 25.74 -9.10
N LEU A 104 -9.23 26.33 -8.80
CA LEU A 104 -8.73 27.48 -9.55
C LEU A 104 -8.11 27.02 -10.87
N ASN A 105 -8.47 27.66 -11.98
CA ASN A 105 -7.84 27.43 -13.28
C ASN A 105 -6.49 28.15 -13.40
N ALA A 106 -6.34 29.27 -12.71
CA ALA A 106 -5.12 30.06 -12.67
C ALA A 106 -5.01 30.77 -11.31
N SER A 107 -3.78 31.02 -10.88
CA SER A 107 -3.49 31.82 -9.70
C SER A 107 -2.68 33.05 -10.09
N THR A 108 -3.12 34.21 -9.65
CA THR A 108 -2.41 35.48 -9.81
C THR A 108 -1.54 35.83 -8.59
N ASN A 109 -1.65 35.06 -7.50
CA ASN A 109 -0.89 35.32 -6.28
C ASN A 109 0.52 34.68 -6.41
N PRO A 110 1.59 35.51 -6.46
CA PRO A 110 2.94 35.01 -6.62
C PRO A 110 3.45 34.22 -5.40
N GLU A 111 2.88 34.43 -4.22
CA GLU A 111 3.28 33.72 -2.99
C GLU A 111 2.93 32.21 -3.02
N TRP A 112 1.91 31.83 -3.80
CA TRP A 112 1.48 30.44 -3.91
C TRP A 112 2.32 29.61 -4.89
N VAL A 113 2.97 30.29 -5.83
CA VAL A 113 3.67 29.66 -6.96
C VAL A 113 4.78 28.69 -6.50
N PRO A 114 5.65 29.02 -5.52
CA PRO A 114 6.68 28.10 -5.06
C PRO A 114 6.10 26.78 -4.51
N TYR A 115 5.03 26.86 -3.73
CA TYR A 115 4.36 25.68 -3.15
C TYR A 115 3.77 24.79 -4.25
N LEU A 116 3.19 25.38 -5.29
CA LEU A 116 2.65 24.64 -6.44
C LEU A 116 3.75 23.91 -7.22
N TYR A 117 4.93 24.52 -7.42
CA TYR A 117 6.06 23.86 -8.05
C TYR A 117 6.59 22.70 -7.20
N VAL A 118 6.66 22.86 -5.87
CA VAL A 118 7.03 21.75 -4.98
C VAL A 118 6.02 20.62 -5.08
N ALA A 119 4.72 20.94 -5.07
CA ALA A 119 3.67 19.94 -5.22
C ALA A 119 3.74 19.21 -6.58
N LEU A 120 4.02 19.94 -7.67
CA LEU A 120 4.23 19.37 -9.00
C LEU A 120 5.40 18.39 -9.01
N PHE A 121 6.53 18.75 -8.39
CA PHE A 121 7.68 17.85 -8.28
C PHE A 121 7.31 16.57 -7.53
N GLY A 122 6.55 16.68 -6.44
CA GLY A 122 6.00 15.52 -5.72
C GLY A 122 5.11 14.63 -6.60
N ALA A 123 4.26 15.25 -7.43
CA ALA A 123 3.41 14.50 -8.37
C ALA A 123 4.24 13.72 -9.41
N ILE A 124 5.34 14.31 -9.90
CA ILE A 124 6.28 13.62 -10.81
C ILE A 124 6.91 12.41 -10.12
N LEU A 125 7.31 12.54 -8.84
CA LEU A 125 7.84 11.41 -8.08
C LEU A 125 6.80 10.30 -7.92
N ILE A 126 5.53 10.63 -7.65
CA ILE A 126 4.44 9.64 -7.62
C ILE A 126 4.31 8.92 -8.98
N ALA A 127 4.38 9.66 -10.08
CA ALA A 127 4.37 9.05 -11.42
C ALA A 127 5.54 8.08 -11.63
N CYS A 128 6.75 8.41 -11.15
CA CYS A 128 7.89 7.50 -11.11
C CYS A 128 7.62 6.26 -10.24
N GLY A 129 6.89 6.44 -9.12
CA GLY A 129 6.45 5.35 -8.27
C GLY A 129 5.53 4.37 -9.00
N ILE A 130 4.53 4.88 -9.72
CA ILE A 130 3.62 4.09 -10.56
C ILE A 130 4.41 3.36 -11.66
N ALA A 131 5.31 4.05 -12.34
CA ALA A 131 6.16 3.43 -13.36
C ALA A 131 7.01 2.29 -12.76
N SER A 132 7.58 2.49 -11.57
CA SER A 132 8.34 1.46 -10.85
C SER A 132 7.47 0.24 -10.48
N GLN A 133 6.19 0.43 -10.14
CA GLN A 133 5.26 -0.68 -9.90
C GLN A 133 4.96 -1.48 -11.17
N LEU A 134 4.76 -0.80 -12.30
CA LEU A 134 4.56 -1.47 -13.59
C LEU A 134 5.80 -2.27 -13.99
N ILE A 135 7.01 -1.70 -13.79
CA ILE A 135 8.27 -2.41 -14.02
C ILE A 135 8.40 -3.59 -13.06
N GLN A 136 8.04 -3.42 -11.77
CA GLN A 136 8.02 -4.51 -10.80
C GLN A 136 7.18 -5.68 -11.30
N LEU A 137 5.96 -5.40 -11.75
CA LEU A 137 5.06 -6.43 -12.25
C LEU A 137 5.63 -7.11 -13.50
N TYR A 138 6.12 -6.32 -14.47
CA TYR A 138 6.73 -6.84 -15.70
C TYR A 138 7.93 -7.75 -15.40
N VAL A 139 8.87 -7.30 -14.56
CA VAL A 139 10.06 -8.09 -14.18
C VAL A 139 9.67 -9.36 -13.43
N SER A 140 8.68 -9.28 -12.54
CA SER A 140 8.19 -10.43 -11.78
C SER A 140 7.56 -11.49 -12.69
N ILE A 141 6.76 -11.07 -13.66
CA ILE A 141 6.15 -11.98 -14.66
C ILE A 141 7.22 -12.59 -15.56
N ARG A 142 8.19 -11.80 -16.02
CA ARG A 142 9.30 -12.29 -16.85
C ARG A 142 10.13 -13.36 -16.13
N ASP A 143 10.41 -13.12 -14.84
CA ASP A 143 11.30 -13.94 -14.03
C ASP A 143 10.55 -15.00 -13.19
N ARG A 144 9.25 -15.20 -13.42
CA ARG A 144 8.37 -16.09 -12.64
C ARG A 144 8.82 -17.56 -12.59
N ASN A 145 9.47 -18.04 -13.66
CA ASN A 145 9.92 -19.43 -13.76
C ASN A 145 11.28 -19.69 -13.08
N LYS A 146 11.93 -18.66 -12.51
CA LYS A 146 13.16 -18.85 -11.77
C LYS A 146 12.88 -19.52 -10.44
N PRO A 147 13.67 -20.56 -10.04
CA PRO A 147 13.44 -21.30 -8.80
C PRO A 147 13.36 -20.40 -7.55
N GLU A 148 14.13 -19.34 -7.52
CA GLU A 148 14.18 -18.37 -6.42
C GLU A 148 12.88 -17.55 -6.25
N ASN A 149 12.10 -17.43 -7.32
CA ASN A 149 10.86 -16.68 -7.34
C ASN A 149 9.61 -17.57 -7.21
N ALA A 150 9.74 -18.86 -7.41
CA ALA A 150 8.63 -19.79 -7.32
C ALA A 150 8.14 -19.92 -5.87
N CYS A 151 6.83 -19.91 -5.68
CA CYS A 151 6.16 -20.07 -4.39
C CYS A 151 5.06 -21.13 -4.45
N GLU A 152 5.24 -22.12 -5.30
CA GLU A 152 4.22 -23.15 -5.54
C GLU A 152 3.92 -23.96 -4.28
N PHE A 153 4.94 -24.26 -3.49
CA PHE A 153 4.84 -24.97 -2.23
C PHE A 153 5.45 -24.10 -1.12
N GLY A 154 4.63 -23.67 -0.22
CA GLY A 154 5.12 -23.06 0.99
C GLY A 154 4.58 -21.67 1.27
N ASP A 155 4.98 -21.23 2.41
CA ASP A 155 4.65 -19.98 3.01
C ASP A 155 5.85 -19.02 2.87
N PRO A 156 5.86 -18.12 1.88
CA PRO A 156 7.00 -17.26 1.61
C PRO A 156 7.25 -16.21 2.71
N TRP A 157 6.29 -16.06 3.63
CA TRP A 157 6.29 -15.03 4.66
C TRP A 157 6.49 -15.58 6.07
N ASN A 158 6.53 -16.91 6.23
CA ASN A 158 6.40 -17.58 7.52
C ASN A 158 5.18 -17.08 8.30
N ALA A 159 4.04 -17.04 7.59
CA ALA A 159 2.78 -16.52 8.10
C ALA A 159 2.14 -17.49 9.09
N HIS A 160 1.16 -16.98 9.85
CA HIS A 160 0.52 -17.72 10.93
C HIS A 160 -0.86 -18.29 10.54
N THR A 161 -1.43 -17.83 9.43
CA THR A 161 -2.80 -18.13 9.03
C THR A 161 -2.91 -19.31 8.06
N LEU A 162 -4.02 -20.06 8.17
CA LEU A 162 -4.23 -21.35 7.51
C LEU A 162 -4.21 -21.30 5.97
N GLU A 163 -4.50 -20.17 5.34
CA GLU A 163 -4.43 -20.03 3.89
C GLU A 163 -3.01 -20.29 3.35
N TRP A 164 -1.98 -20.07 4.16
CA TRP A 164 -0.59 -20.33 3.78
C TRP A 164 -0.17 -21.79 3.92
N SER A 165 -1.04 -22.65 4.48
CA SER A 165 -0.80 -24.10 4.54
C SER A 165 -1.13 -24.84 3.23
N THR A 166 -1.79 -24.17 2.28
CA THR A 166 -2.15 -24.74 0.98
C THR A 166 -1.16 -24.33 -0.12
N SER A 167 -1.23 -24.99 -1.28
CA SER A 167 -0.42 -24.59 -2.45
C SER A 167 -0.75 -23.18 -2.96
N SER A 168 0.14 -22.62 -3.75
CA SER A 168 -0.04 -21.31 -4.37
C SER A 168 0.11 -21.43 -5.90
N PRO A 169 -0.97 -21.21 -6.70
CA PRO A 169 -2.35 -20.91 -6.29
C PRO A 169 -3.02 -22.02 -5.48
N PRO A 170 -4.03 -21.71 -4.63
CA PRO A 170 -4.77 -22.74 -3.93
C PRO A 170 -5.64 -23.53 -4.90
N PRO A 171 -5.84 -24.85 -4.65
CA PRO A 171 -6.80 -25.64 -5.44
C PRO A 171 -8.24 -25.15 -5.18
N PHE A 172 -9.17 -25.47 -6.07
CA PHE A 172 -10.56 -24.99 -5.97
C PHE A 172 -11.28 -25.45 -4.68
N TYR A 173 -10.86 -26.57 -4.11
CA TYR A 173 -11.38 -27.10 -2.83
C TYR A 173 -10.63 -26.60 -1.60
N ASN A 174 -9.60 -25.76 -1.75
CA ASN A 174 -8.69 -25.23 -0.74
C ASN A 174 -7.92 -26.31 0.04
N PHE A 175 -8.61 -27.14 0.83
CA PHE A 175 -8.02 -28.18 1.67
C PHE A 175 -8.47 -29.57 1.23
N ALA A 176 -7.53 -30.44 0.86
CA ALA A 176 -7.84 -31.84 0.58
C ALA A 176 -8.23 -32.60 1.86
N VAL A 177 -7.61 -32.25 2.98
CA VAL A 177 -7.95 -32.70 4.32
C VAL A 177 -8.23 -31.47 5.17
N LEU A 178 -9.40 -31.45 5.81
CA LEU A 178 -9.77 -30.31 6.65
C LEU A 178 -8.80 -30.22 7.84
N PRO A 179 -8.17 -29.06 8.05
CA PRO A 179 -7.28 -28.85 9.18
C PRO A 179 -8.08 -28.91 10.50
N LYS A 180 -7.52 -29.58 11.50
CA LYS A 180 -8.07 -29.55 12.83
C LYS A 180 -7.64 -28.26 13.53
N VAL A 181 -8.62 -27.50 14.01
CA VAL A 181 -8.39 -26.21 14.69
C VAL A 181 -8.64 -26.41 16.18
N ASP A 182 -7.58 -26.64 16.93
CA ASP A 182 -7.64 -26.88 18.37
C ASP A 182 -7.18 -25.66 19.21
N GLY A 183 -6.52 -24.66 18.56
CA GLY A 183 -5.94 -23.48 19.22
C GLY A 183 -6.25 -22.17 18.52
N ILE A 184 -5.67 -21.10 19.03
CA ILE A 184 -5.85 -19.74 18.45
C ILE A 184 -5.03 -19.60 17.15
N ASP A 185 -3.88 -20.29 17.05
CA ASP A 185 -2.94 -20.23 15.93
C ASP A 185 -2.52 -21.64 15.47
N PRO A 186 -3.47 -22.41 14.91
CA PRO A 186 -3.29 -23.81 14.59
C PRO A 186 -2.19 -24.07 13.56
N PHE A 187 -1.92 -23.12 12.67
CA PHE A 187 -0.87 -23.29 11.66
C PHE A 187 0.53 -23.10 12.25
N THR A 188 0.71 -22.16 13.16
CA THR A 188 1.96 -21.99 13.90
C THR A 188 2.24 -23.19 14.82
N GLU A 189 1.22 -23.63 15.55
CA GLU A 189 1.30 -24.83 16.40
C GLU A 189 1.68 -26.09 15.60
N ALA A 190 1.11 -26.24 14.40
CA ALA A 190 1.46 -27.33 13.50
C ALA A 190 2.92 -27.26 12.99
N LYS A 191 3.43 -26.04 12.70
CA LYS A 191 4.83 -25.82 12.33
C LYS A 191 5.78 -26.18 13.46
N GLU A 192 5.50 -25.72 14.68
CA GLU A 192 6.31 -25.97 15.86
C GLU A 192 6.35 -27.46 16.23
N ASN A 193 5.24 -28.16 16.10
CA ASN A 193 5.12 -29.59 16.35
C ASN A 193 5.64 -30.48 15.21
N GLY A 194 6.11 -29.90 14.10
CA GLY A 194 6.57 -30.65 12.93
C GLY A 194 5.46 -31.40 12.19
N THR A 195 4.19 -31.11 12.49
CA THR A 195 3.00 -31.68 11.87
C THR A 195 2.46 -30.77 10.75
N ALA A 196 3.31 -29.86 10.24
CA ALA A 196 2.92 -28.92 9.21
C ALA A 196 2.16 -29.62 8.07
N TYR A 197 1.00 -29.08 7.75
CA TYR A 197 0.17 -29.59 6.67
C TYR A 197 1.00 -29.71 5.40
N GLN A 198 1.28 -30.93 4.97
CA GLN A 198 1.94 -31.16 3.69
C GLN A 198 0.97 -30.76 2.59
N ALA A 199 1.39 -29.82 1.76
CA ALA A 199 0.66 -29.58 0.52
C ALA A 199 0.55 -30.92 -0.23
N PRO A 200 -0.65 -31.33 -0.70
CA PRO A 200 -0.78 -32.57 -1.43
C PRO A 200 0.15 -32.55 -2.63
N ALA A 201 0.80 -33.70 -2.88
CA ALA A 201 1.64 -33.87 -4.06
C ALA A 201 0.85 -33.50 -5.33
N LYS A 202 1.52 -32.90 -6.28
CA LYS A 202 0.92 -32.61 -7.61
C LYS A 202 0.24 -33.87 -8.17
N TYR A 203 -1.00 -33.75 -8.54
CA TYR A 203 -1.64 -34.65 -9.49
C TYR A 203 -1.52 -34.09 -10.90
#